data_e9d1071ab693939c72ad6e4ea7214b85
#
_entry.id   e9d1071ab693939c72ad6e4ea7214b85
#
_cell.length_a   1.000
_cell.length_b   1.000
_cell.length_c   1.000
_cell.angle_alpha   90.00
_cell.angle_beta   90.00
_cell.angle_gamma   90.00
#
_symmetry.space_group_name_H-M   'P 1'
#
loop_
_entity.id
_entity.type
_entity.pdbx_description
1 polymer ?
#
loop_
_entity_poly.entity_id
_entity_poly.type
_entity_poly.pdbx_seq_one_letter_code
_entity_poly.pdbx_strand_id
1 'polypeptide(L)'
;SKNFNFVDWYELDPEVVDVCNKHLGDISKRATEKNSVKCVWGDAFQNIKSVKEDTYDHIFVDLNDDQFCIDLAAKNMDSLVRILKPKGVITAQVGSQDKKPLQVENWLNVFNHHFGNTNLARVYIPSFDCSWNFSSSINH
;
A
#
# COMPACT_ATOMS: atom_id res chain seq x y z
N SER A 1 16.73 3.63 0.70
CA SER A 1 17.07 2.47 -0.12
C SER A 1 17.73 2.95 -1.41
N LYS A 2 18.67 2.18 -1.95
CA LYS A 2 19.37 2.53 -3.20
C LYS A 2 18.48 2.39 -4.45
N ASN A 3 17.24 1.96 -4.30
CA ASN A 3 16.39 1.49 -5.41
C ASN A 3 15.23 2.43 -5.76
N PHE A 4 14.98 3.48 -4.99
CA PHE A 4 13.89 4.43 -5.27
C PHE A 4 14.46 5.83 -5.42
N ASN A 5 14.09 6.53 -6.49
CA ASN A 5 14.49 7.92 -6.75
C ASN A 5 13.67 8.87 -5.87
N PHE A 6 12.38 8.60 -5.71
CA PHE A 6 11.49 9.33 -4.81
C PHE A 6 10.39 8.39 -4.28
N VAL A 7 9.80 8.77 -3.16
CA VAL A 7 8.66 8.11 -2.54
C VAL A 7 7.67 9.17 -2.09
N ASP A 8 6.44 9.10 -2.55
CA ASP A 8 5.32 9.84 -1.98
C ASP A 8 4.64 8.96 -0.93
N TRP A 9 4.64 9.38 0.32
CA TRP A 9 4.01 8.69 1.43
C TRP A 9 2.72 9.41 1.79
N TYR A 10 1.60 8.77 1.51
CA TYR A 10 0.26 9.27 1.82
C TYR A 10 -0.15 8.79 3.20
N GLU A 11 -0.38 9.71 4.12
CA GLU A 11 -0.74 9.42 5.52
C GLU A 11 -1.93 10.30 5.93
N LEU A 12 -2.96 9.64 6.48
CA LEU A 12 -4.19 10.32 6.90
C LEU A 12 -3.96 11.19 8.14
N ASP A 13 -3.18 10.68 9.09
CA ASP A 13 -2.97 11.30 10.40
C ASP A 13 -1.49 11.67 10.62
N PRO A 14 -1.15 12.97 10.53
CA PRO A 14 0.22 13.42 10.77
C PRO A 14 0.71 13.13 12.21
N GLU A 15 -0.18 13.00 13.19
CA GLU A 15 0.21 12.70 14.57
C GLU A 15 0.87 11.33 14.70
N VAL A 16 0.49 10.36 13.84
CA VAL A 16 1.14 9.03 13.79
C VAL A 16 2.62 9.18 13.50
N VAL A 17 2.97 10.02 12.52
CA VAL A 17 4.38 10.25 12.14
C VAL A 17 5.13 10.97 13.25
N ASP A 18 4.51 11.96 13.91
CA ASP A 18 5.11 12.68 15.03
C ASP A 18 5.38 11.75 16.23
N VAL A 19 4.43 10.89 16.57
CA VAL A 19 4.59 9.90 17.64
C VAL A 19 5.68 8.88 17.28
N CYS A 20 5.71 8.39 16.04
CA CYS A 20 6.75 7.49 15.57
C CYS A 20 8.14 8.14 15.62
N ASN A 21 8.26 9.38 15.18
CA ASN A 21 9.52 10.13 15.23
C ASN A 21 10.00 10.36 16.68
N LYS A 22 9.07 10.56 17.60
CA LYS A 22 9.37 10.76 19.01
C LYS A 22 9.79 9.47 19.73
N HIS A 23 9.15 8.35 19.44
CA HIS A 23 9.28 7.12 20.22
C HIS A 23 10.06 5.98 19.51
N LEU A 24 10.10 5.95 18.18
CA LEU A 24 10.85 4.95 17.41
C LEU A 24 12.24 5.43 16.97
N GLY A 25 12.62 6.64 17.37
CA GLY A 25 13.97 7.18 17.21
C GLY A 25 14.46 7.22 15.77
N ASP A 26 15.72 6.78 15.58
CA ASP A 26 16.42 6.90 14.31
C ASP A 26 15.78 6.19 13.11
N ILE A 27 14.98 5.14 13.33
CA ILE A 27 14.36 4.37 12.24
C ILE A 27 13.33 5.23 11.52
N SER A 28 12.42 5.86 12.27
CA SER A 28 11.37 6.71 11.72
C SER A 28 11.96 8.00 11.13
N LYS A 29 12.81 8.70 11.87
CA LYS A 29 13.47 9.93 11.42
C LYS A 29 14.24 9.73 10.12
N ARG A 30 15.03 8.66 10.02
CA ARG A 30 15.78 8.37 8.78
C ARG A 30 14.89 8.11 7.57
N ALA A 31 13.66 7.65 7.77
CA ALA A 31 12.70 7.47 6.69
C ALA A 31 12.10 8.81 6.25
N THR A 32 11.70 9.66 7.21
CA THR A 32 10.97 10.91 6.95
C THR A 32 11.87 12.09 6.56
N GLU A 33 13.13 12.11 7.03
CA GLU A 33 14.09 13.21 6.76
C GLU A 33 14.85 13.06 5.43
N LYS A 34 14.62 11.98 4.67
CA LYS A 34 15.26 11.83 3.36
C LYS A 34 14.61 12.78 2.35
N ASN A 35 15.43 13.54 1.63
CA ASN A 35 14.98 14.41 0.54
C ASN A 35 14.19 13.69 -0.57
N SER A 36 14.31 12.35 -0.64
CA SER A 36 13.59 11.51 -1.59
C SER A 36 12.21 11.05 -1.08
N VAL A 37 11.82 11.37 0.15
CA VAL A 37 10.52 11.01 0.73
C VAL A 37 9.70 12.28 0.93
N LYS A 38 8.52 12.33 0.33
CA LYS A 38 7.55 13.40 0.50
C LYS A 38 6.34 12.84 1.22
N CYS A 39 6.02 13.41 2.39
CA CYS A 39 4.77 13.12 3.08
C CYS A 39 3.64 13.94 2.47
N VAL A 40 2.53 13.29 2.15
CA VAL A 40 1.30 13.90 1.63
C VAL A 40 0.19 13.62 2.65
N TRP A 41 -0.22 14.67 3.34
CA TRP A 41 -1.18 14.57 4.46
C TRP A 41 -2.62 14.52 3.99
N GLY A 42 -3.45 13.74 4.70
CA GLY A 42 -4.88 13.60 4.49
C GLY A 42 -5.25 12.34 3.71
N ASP A 43 -6.53 12.28 3.30
CA ASP A 43 -7.08 11.12 2.60
C ASP A 43 -6.31 10.83 1.30
N ALA A 44 -5.61 9.71 1.28
CA ALA A 44 -4.81 9.26 0.15
C ALA A 44 -5.65 9.15 -1.13
N PHE A 45 -6.87 8.62 -1.04
CA PHE A 45 -7.73 8.41 -2.21
C PHE A 45 -8.30 9.71 -2.78
N GLN A 46 -8.39 10.78 -1.99
CA GLN A 46 -8.69 12.11 -2.52
C GLN A 46 -7.44 12.72 -3.15
N ASN A 47 -6.30 12.61 -2.49
CA ASN A 47 -5.05 13.21 -2.95
C ASN A 47 -4.57 12.62 -4.29
N ILE A 48 -4.66 11.30 -4.49
CA ILE A 48 -4.23 10.67 -5.74
C ILE A 48 -5.05 11.08 -6.97
N LYS A 49 -6.25 11.65 -6.80
CA LYS A 49 -7.05 12.15 -7.93
C LYS A 49 -6.35 13.25 -8.72
N SER A 50 -5.52 14.06 -8.06
CA SER A 50 -4.73 15.12 -8.67
C SER A 50 -3.37 14.66 -9.20
N VAL A 51 -2.97 13.43 -8.95
CA VAL A 51 -1.73 12.87 -9.47
C VAL A 51 -1.87 12.59 -10.96
N LYS A 52 -0.83 12.92 -11.71
CA LYS A 52 -0.76 12.66 -13.15
C LYS A 52 -0.81 11.15 -13.44
N GLU A 53 -1.38 10.78 -14.58
CA GLU A 53 -1.32 9.40 -15.09
C GLU A 53 0.12 8.92 -15.23
N ASP A 54 0.33 7.61 -15.14
CA ASP A 54 1.64 6.96 -15.33
C ASP A 54 2.77 7.58 -14.50
N THR A 55 2.48 7.93 -13.24
CA THR A 55 3.46 8.58 -12.35
C THR A 55 4.35 7.57 -11.63
N TYR A 56 3.76 6.51 -11.08
CA TYR A 56 4.46 5.60 -10.17
C TYR A 56 4.87 4.30 -10.85
N ASP A 57 6.09 3.86 -10.57
CA ASP A 57 6.58 2.54 -10.97
C ASP A 57 6.09 1.44 -10.01
N HIS A 58 5.85 1.81 -8.74
CA HIS A 58 5.34 0.89 -7.73
C HIS A 58 4.40 1.62 -6.77
N ILE A 59 3.28 0.97 -6.46
CA ILE A 59 2.33 1.42 -5.43
C ILE A 59 2.28 0.35 -4.34
N PHE A 60 2.43 0.78 -3.07
CA PHE A 60 2.22 -0.05 -1.90
C PHE A 60 0.92 0.36 -1.22
N VAL A 61 -0.03 -0.55 -1.11
CA VAL A 61 -1.30 -0.36 -0.40
C VAL A 61 -1.17 -1.03 0.96
N ASP A 62 -0.96 -0.21 1.99
CA ASP A 62 -0.82 -0.64 3.38
C ASP A 62 -1.95 -0.02 4.21
N LEU A 63 -3.12 -0.64 4.14
CA LEU A 63 -4.33 -0.26 4.86
C LEU A 63 -4.63 -1.29 5.94
N ASN A 64 -5.56 -0.94 6.84
CA ASN A 64 -6.11 -1.93 7.77
C ASN A 64 -6.75 -3.09 7.02
N ASP A 65 -6.69 -4.26 7.63
CA ASP A 65 -7.20 -5.51 7.08
C ASP A 65 -8.68 -5.76 7.44
N ASP A 66 -9.53 -4.76 7.32
CA ASP A 66 -10.97 -4.87 7.52
C ASP A 66 -11.76 -4.69 6.21
N GLN A 67 -13.02 -5.09 6.21
CA GLN A 67 -13.87 -5.04 5.02
C GLN A 67 -14.06 -3.60 4.53
N PHE A 68 -14.11 -2.62 5.43
CA PHE A 68 -14.25 -1.22 5.04
C PHE A 68 -13.06 -0.76 4.19
N CYS A 69 -11.83 -1.13 4.57
CA CYS A 69 -10.63 -0.78 3.81
C CYS A 69 -10.58 -1.49 2.45
N ILE A 70 -11.04 -2.74 2.37
CA ILE A 70 -11.16 -3.47 1.09
C ILE A 70 -12.13 -2.76 0.16
N ASP A 71 -13.33 -2.42 0.65
CA ASP A 71 -14.36 -1.73 -0.13
C ASP A 71 -13.88 -0.34 -0.59
N LEU A 72 -13.16 0.37 0.28
CA LEU A 72 -12.58 1.67 -0.02
C LEU A 72 -11.51 1.57 -1.13
N ALA A 73 -10.62 0.58 -1.04
CA ALA A 73 -9.61 0.31 -2.07
C ALA A 73 -10.28 -0.09 -3.39
N ALA A 74 -11.27 -0.99 -3.37
CA ALA A 74 -12.02 -1.42 -4.54
C ALA A 74 -12.67 -0.23 -5.25
N LYS A 75 -13.31 0.66 -4.51
CA LYS A 75 -13.95 1.88 -5.04
C LYS A 75 -12.96 2.84 -5.72
N ASN A 76 -11.71 2.83 -5.32
CA ASN A 76 -10.68 3.74 -5.81
C ASN A 76 -9.62 3.05 -6.69
N MET A 77 -9.81 1.78 -7.03
CA MET A 77 -8.82 1.01 -7.78
C MET A 77 -8.53 1.60 -9.16
N ASP A 78 -9.52 2.11 -9.88
CA ASP A 78 -9.31 2.79 -11.16
C ASP A 78 -8.35 3.99 -11.05
N SER A 79 -8.41 4.72 -9.92
CA SER A 79 -7.48 5.82 -9.66
C SER A 79 -6.06 5.33 -9.40
N LEU A 80 -5.90 4.19 -8.72
CA LEU A 80 -4.60 3.55 -8.50
C LEU A 80 -4.02 3.02 -9.81
N VAL A 81 -4.84 2.36 -10.64
CA VAL A 81 -4.43 1.88 -11.97
C VAL A 81 -3.99 3.04 -12.86
N ARG A 82 -4.74 4.14 -12.87
CA ARG A 82 -4.44 5.32 -13.69
C ARG A 82 -3.07 5.93 -13.38
N ILE A 83 -2.69 6.01 -12.10
CA ILE A 83 -1.41 6.63 -11.68
C ILE A 83 -0.24 5.66 -11.72
N LEU A 84 -0.49 4.36 -11.90
CA LEU A 84 0.51 3.32 -12.04
C LEU A 84 0.94 3.21 -13.50
N LYS A 85 2.23 3.32 -13.76
CA LYS A 85 2.79 3.18 -15.12
C LYS A 85 2.44 1.83 -15.76
N PRO A 86 2.39 1.74 -17.10
CA PRO A 86 2.41 0.46 -17.79
C PRO A 86 3.60 -0.39 -17.30
N LYS A 87 3.35 -1.66 -16.99
CA LYS A 87 4.30 -2.58 -16.34
C LYS A 87 4.72 -2.19 -14.91
N GLY A 88 4.12 -1.16 -14.34
CA GLY A 88 4.25 -0.84 -12.91
C GLY A 88 3.63 -1.93 -12.05
N VAL A 89 4.05 -2.01 -10.81
CA VAL A 89 3.62 -3.04 -9.86
C VAL A 89 2.80 -2.41 -8.73
N ILE A 90 1.67 -3.01 -8.41
CA ILE A 90 0.94 -2.70 -7.19
C ILE A 90 1.07 -3.86 -6.21
N THR A 91 1.37 -3.56 -4.96
CA THR A 91 1.48 -4.54 -3.88
C THR A 91 0.59 -4.13 -2.73
N ALA A 92 -0.17 -5.06 -2.16
CA ALA A 92 -0.96 -4.80 -0.96
C ALA A 92 -0.72 -5.87 0.10
N GLN A 93 -0.75 -5.46 1.36
CA GLN A 93 -0.95 -6.38 2.45
C GLN A 93 -2.43 -6.80 2.47
N VAL A 94 -2.70 -8.11 2.53
CA VAL A 94 -4.06 -8.63 2.38
C VAL A 94 -4.53 -9.50 3.55
N GLY A 95 -3.74 -9.55 4.61
CA GLY A 95 -4.10 -10.25 5.83
C GLY A 95 -3.62 -11.70 5.89
N SER A 96 -4.12 -12.43 6.87
CA SER A 96 -3.75 -13.82 7.15
C SER A 96 -4.78 -14.78 6.58
N GLN A 97 -4.36 -15.63 5.65
CA GLN A 97 -5.17 -16.74 5.12
C GLN A 97 -5.64 -17.69 6.23
N ASP A 98 -4.83 -17.88 7.28
CA ASP A 98 -5.15 -18.79 8.37
C ASP A 98 -6.22 -18.24 9.32
N LYS A 99 -6.20 -16.91 9.55
CA LYS A 99 -7.10 -16.23 10.49
C LYS A 99 -8.34 -15.66 9.83
N LYS A 100 -8.21 -15.15 8.59
CA LYS A 100 -9.27 -14.44 7.87
C LYS A 100 -9.28 -14.79 6.38
N PRO A 101 -9.55 -16.04 5.99
CA PRO A 101 -9.46 -16.48 4.59
C PRO A 101 -10.39 -15.71 3.65
N LEU A 102 -11.62 -15.41 4.06
CA LEU A 102 -12.57 -14.66 3.22
C LEU A 102 -12.09 -13.23 2.92
N GLN A 103 -11.38 -12.62 3.84
CA GLN A 103 -10.83 -11.30 3.65
C GLN A 103 -9.70 -11.30 2.61
N VAL A 104 -8.81 -12.30 2.68
CA VAL A 104 -7.77 -12.49 1.67
C VAL A 104 -8.39 -12.73 0.30
N GLU A 105 -9.44 -13.56 0.22
CA GLU A 105 -10.19 -13.82 -1.01
C GLU A 105 -10.83 -12.55 -1.57
N ASN A 106 -11.46 -11.73 -0.73
CA ASN A 106 -12.06 -10.46 -1.15
C ASN A 106 -10.99 -9.51 -1.75
N TRP A 107 -9.83 -9.37 -1.12
CA TRP A 107 -8.72 -8.61 -1.67
C TRP A 107 -8.25 -9.14 -3.03
N LEU A 108 -8.07 -10.46 -3.14
CA LEU A 108 -7.66 -11.09 -4.40
C LEU A 108 -8.68 -10.88 -5.51
N ASN A 109 -9.98 -10.92 -5.21
CA ASN A 109 -11.04 -10.65 -6.18
C ASN A 109 -10.96 -9.21 -6.71
N VAL A 110 -10.71 -8.22 -5.83
CA VAL A 110 -10.52 -6.82 -6.24
C VAL A 110 -9.32 -6.70 -7.19
N PHE A 111 -8.19 -7.29 -6.84
CA PHE A 111 -6.98 -7.22 -7.66
C PHE A 111 -7.14 -7.95 -9.00
N ASN A 112 -7.69 -9.17 -8.98
CA ASN A 112 -7.89 -9.96 -10.20
C ASN A 112 -8.87 -9.30 -11.17
N HIS A 113 -9.87 -8.57 -10.66
CA HIS A 113 -10.81 -7.83 -11.50
C HIS A 113 -10.11 -6.76 -12.35
N HIS A 114 -9.12 -6.06 -11.78
CA HIS A 114 -8.45 -4.95 -12.45
C HIS A 114 -7.17 -5.34 -13.20
N PHE A 115 -6.46 -6.37 -12.74
CA PHE A 115 -5.14 -6.74 -13.27
C PHE A 115 -5.09 -8.13 -13.92
N GLY A 116 -6.14 -8.93 -13.80
CA GLY A 116 -6.24 -10.27 -14.38
C GLY A 116 -5.50 -11.35 -13.58
N ASN A 117 -4.24 -11.14 -13.26
CA ASN A 117 -3.43 -12.11 -12.51
C ASN A 117 -2.78 -11.44 -11.29
N THR A 118 -2.95 -12.07 -10.14
CA THR A 118 -2.38 -11.62 -8.87
C THR A 118 -1.50 -12.71 -8.28
N ASN A 119 -0.25 -12.36 -7.98
CA ASN A 119 0.66 -13.22 -7.23
C ASN A 119 0.41 -13.03 -5.74
N LEU A 120 0.48 -14.12 -4.99
CA LEU A 120 0.34 -14.12 -3.53
C LEU A 120 1.63 -14.65 -2.89
N ALA A 121 2.28 -13.80 -2.10
CA ALA A 121 3.40 -14.19 -1.27
C ALA A 121 2.94 -14.36 0.19
N ARG A 122 3.46 -15.37 0.87
CA ARG A 122 3.15 -15.66 2.27
C ARG A 122 4.43 -15.58 3.10
N VAL A 123 4.40 -14.77 4.16
CA VAL A 123 5.55 -14.53 5.04
C VAL A 123 5.09 -14.62 6.50
N TYR A 124 5.84 -15.34 7.33
CA TYR A 124 5.60 -15.34 8.77
C TYR A 124 6.03 -13.99 9.37
N ILE A 125 5.13 -13.35 10.09
CA ILE A 125 5.37 -12.07 10.77
C ILE A 125 5.37 -12.31 12.29
N PRO A 126 6.54 -12.27 12.95
CA PRO A 126 6.65 -12.58 14.38
C PRO A 126 5.76 -11.73 15.28
N SER A 127 5.61 -10.44 14.98
CA SER A 127 4.76 -9.54 15.77
C SER A 127 3.26 -9.86 15.69
N PHE A 128 2.83 -10.56 14.65
CA PHE A 128 1.44 -11.01 14.45
C PHE A 128 1.22 -12.47 14.87
N ASP A 129 2.32 -13.17 15.17
CA ASP A 129 2.33 -14.61 15.45
C ASP A 129 1.53 -15.44 14.43
N CYS A 130 1.68 -15.11 13.18
CA CYS A 130 1.05 -15.84 12.07
C CYS A 130 1.70 -15.52 10.72
N SER A 131 1.36 -16.34 9.72
CA SER A 131 1.69 -16.03 8.34
C SER A 131 0.76 -14.94 7.80
N TRP A 132 1.36 -13.97 7.11
CA TRP A 132 0.68 -12.85 6.47
C TRP A 132 0.86 -12.91 4.96
N ASN A 133 -0.13 -12.46 4.23
CA ASN A 133 -0.10 -12.52 2.78
C ASN A 133 0.05 -11.11 2.19
N PHE A 134 0.83 -11.06 1.11
CA PHE A 134 1.02 -9.89 0.28
C PHE A 134 0.64 -10.25 -1.15
N SER A 135 -0.30 -9.52 -1.71
CA SER A 135 -0.65 -9.64 -3.12
C SER A 135 0.21 -8.71 -3.96
N SER A 136 0.54 -9.10 -5.18
CA SER A 136 1.15 -8.21 -6.15
C SER A 136 0.63 -8.46 -7.56
N SER A 137 0.38 -7.39 -8.31
CA SER A 137 -0.10 -7.43 -9.68
C SER A 137 0.65 -6.42 -10.54
N ILE A 138 0.71 -6.70 -11.84
CA ILE A 138 1.37 -5.84 -12.83
C ILE A 138 0.30 -5.14 -13.67
N ASN A 139 0.46 -3.83 -13.86
CA ASN A 139 -0.35 -3.05 -14.77
C ASN A 139 0.03 -3.35 -16.22
N HIS A 140 -0.92 -3.76 -17.04
CA HIS A 140 -0.69 -4.21 -18.42
C HIS A 140 -0.81 -3.08 -19.44
#